data_e9d213d2e01a75c8167d7303a026d21c
#
_entry.id   e9d213d2e01a75c8167d7303a026d21c
#
_cell.length_a   1.000
_cell.length_b   1.000
_cell.length_c   1.000
_cell.angle_alpha   90.00
_cell.angle_beta   90.00
_cell.angle_gamma   90.00
#
_symmetry.space_group_name_H-M   'P 1'
#
loop_
_entity.id
_entity.type
_entity.pdbx_description
1 polymer ?
#
loop_
_entity_poly.entity_id
_entity_poly.type
_entity_poly.pdbx_seq_one_letter_code
_entity_poly.pdbx_strand_id
1 'polypeptide(L)'
;SDVYKRQKHNYIVKDIEKLADTIREAFQIAQSGRKGPVLVDITKDVTAAKTYFESMEPAVIHPVCETIKEKSVKEAIEMIEAAKQPYVLLGGGCTLSDASEQVREFVKKIDAPVCDTLMGKGVFPGEDPAYTGMLGMHGTKTSNIGVSQSDLLIAIGTRFSDRVYGNAKTFASRAK
;
A
#
# COMPACT_ATOMS: atom_id res chain seq x y z
N SER A 1 7.63 21.84 8.72
CA SER A 1 6.24 21.81 8.17
C SER A 1 5.87 20.51 7.48
N ASP A 2 6.83 19.78 6.87
CA ASP A 2 6.52 18.53 6.15
C ASP A 2 6.23 17.34 7.08
N VAL A 3 6.69 17.37 8.31
CA VAL A 3 6.44 16.32 9.31
C VAL A 3 4.94 16.22 9.60
N TYR A 4 4.25 17.35 9.78
CA TYR A 4 2.81 17.36 10.07
C TYR A 4 1.93 16.84 8.90
N LYS A 5 2.36 17.04 7.66
CA LYS A 5 1.63 16.56 6.48
C LYS A 5 1.67 15.04 6.31
N ARG A 6 2.61 14.38 6.98
CA ARG A 6 2.80 12.93 6.91
C ARG A 6 2.23 12.18 8.10
N GLN A 7 1.82 12.90 9.15
CA GLN A 7 1.23 12.30 10.34
C GLN A 7 -0.18 11.77 10.03
N LYS A 8 -0.45 10.58 10.53
CA LYS A 8 -1.78 9.99 10.46
C LYS A 8 -2.69 10.56 11.54
N HIS A 9 -2.12 10.79 12.71
CA HIS A 9 -2.79 11.39 13.87
C HIS A 9 -1.77 12.00 14.82
N ASN A 10 -2.24 12.83 15.78
CA ASN A 10 -1.40 13.37 16.85
C ASN A 10 -2.19 13.52 18.16
N TYR A 11 -1.47 13.39 19.27
CA TYR A 11 -1.99 13.56 20.61
C TYR A 11 -1.11 14.53 21.40
N ILE A 12 -1.72 15.24 22.36
CA ILE A 12 -1.02 15.94 23.44
C ILE A 12 -1.54 15.36 24.76
N VAL A 13 -0.67 14.69 25.51
CA VAL A 13 -0.99 14.08 26.80
C VAL A 13 -0.68 15.07 27.92
N LYS A 14 -1.71 15.52 28.61
CA LYS A 14 -1.65 16.45 29.75
C LYS A 14 -2.11 15.81 31.06
N ASP A 15 -2.45 14.54 31.04
CA ASP A 15 -2.96 13.77 32.18
C ASP A 15 -2.26 12.41 32.18
N ILE A 16 -1.57 12.12 33.31
CA ILE A 16 -0.81 10.87 33.45
C ILE A 16 -1.70 9.63 33.39
N GLU A 17 -2.93 9.72 33.87
CA GLU A 17 -3.87 8.60 33.87
C GLU A 17 -4.28 8.19 32.45
N LYS A 18 -4.17 9.10 31.48
CA LYS A 18 -4.50 8.86 30.07
C LYS A 18 -3.31 8.41 29.23
N LEU A 19 -2.09 8.47 29.75
CA LEU A 19 -0.86 8.21 28.98
C LEU A 19 -0.86 6.82 28.37
N ALA A 20 -1.13 5.79 29.16
CA ALA A 20 -1.07 4.40 28.70
C ALA A 20 -2.09 4.11 27.59
N ASP A 21 -3.32 4.58 27.76
CA ASP A 21 -4.38 4.38 26.77
C ASP A 21 -4.14 5.17 25.49
N THR A 22 -3.65 6.40 25.61
CA THR A 22 -3.26 7.21 24.44
C THR A 22 -2.14 6.54 23.64
N ILE A 23 -1.15 5.95 24.31
CA ILE A 23 -0.08 5.21 23.60
C ILE A 23 -0.66 3.98 22.87
N ARG A 24 -1.52 3.19 23.51
CA ARG A 24 -2.17 2.02 22.88
C ARG A 24 -2.98 2.44 21.65
N GLU A 25 -3.79 3.49 21.80
CA GLU A 25 -4.58 4.03 20.71
C GLU A 25 -3.71 4.55 19.56
N ALA A 26 -2.60 5.23 19.87
CA ALA A 26 -1.64 5.70 18.90
C ALA A 26 -1.05 4.52 18.05
N PHE A 27 -0.69 3.41 18.69
CA PHE A 27 -0.24 2.21 18.01
C PHE A 27 -1.33 1.57 17.15
N GLN A 28 -2.57 1.52 17.63
CA GLN A 28 -3.70 1.02 16.85
C GLN A 28 -3.93 1.87 15.59
N ILE A 29 -3.95 3.19 15.75
CA ILE A 29 -4.10 4.11 14.63
C ILE A 29 -2.93 3.98 13.65
N ALA A 30 -1.69 3.94 14.14
CA ALA A 30 -0.50 3.82 13.30
C ALA A 30 -0.54 2.59 12.39
N GLN A 31 -1.08 1.49 12.87
CA GLN A 31 -1.12 0.19 12.19
C GLN A 31 -2.42 -0.07 11.42
N SER A 32 -3.51 0.68 11.69
CA SER A 32 -4.81 0.49 11.04
C SER A 32 -4.80 1.00 9.60
N GLY A 33 -5.60 0.42 8.71
CA GLY A 33 -5.74 0.83 7.32
C GLY A 33 -4.40 1.10 6.64
N ARG A 34 -4.24 2.29 6.02
CA ARG A 34 -2.92 2.70 5.53
C ARG A 34 -2.02 3.06 6.73
N LYS A 35 -1.02 2.24 6.98
CA LYS A 35 -0.03 2.45 8.05
C LYS A 35 0.67 3.81 7.92
N GLY A 36 0.88 4.48 9.04
CA GLY A 36 1.50 5.80 9.07
C GLY A 36 1.87 6.25 10.47
N PRO A 37 2.73 7.28 10.62
CA PRO A 37 3.22 7.74 11.91
C PRO A 37 2.13 8.46 12.69
N VAL A 38 2.14 8.26 14.02
CA VAL A 38 1.33 9.00 14.99
C VAL A 38 2.28 9.70 15.95
N LEU A 39 2.07 10.99 16.15
CA LEU A 39 2.83 11.78 17.14
C LEU A 39 2.13 11.71 18.49
N VAL A 40 2.88 11.44 19.55
CA VAL A 40 2.40 11.59 20.93
C VAL A 40 3.33 12.59 21.63
N ASP A 41 2.81 13.78 21.91
CA ASP A 41 3.49 14.81 22.68
C ASP A 41 3.09 14.67 24.17
N ILE A 42 4.09 14.46 25.03
CA ILE A 42 3.90 14.25 26.46
C ILE A 42 4.44 15.46 27.19
N THR A 43 3.57 16.19 27.91
CA THR A 43 3.95 17.39 28.61
C THR A 43 4.91 17.09 29.77
N LYS A 44 5.75 18.07 30.13
CA LYS A 44 6.81 17.91 31.13
C LYS A 44 6.28 17.50 32.53
N ASP A 45 5.13 18.00 32.92
CA ASP A 45 4.46 17.65 34.16
C ASP A 45 4.03 16.18 34.19
N VAL A 46 3.51 15.67 33.09
CA VAL A 46 3.15 14.24 32.91
C VAL A 46 4.39 13.35 32.99
N THR A 47 5.52 13.75 32.39
CA THR A 47 6.76 12.96 32.46
C THR A 47 7.35 12.87 33.85
N ALA A 48 7.04 13.83 34.75
CA ALA A 48 7.49 13.87 36.15
C ALA A 48 6.47 13.22 37.12
N ALA A 49 5.25 13.01 36.70
CA ALA A 49 4.18 12.46 37.51
C ALA A 49 4.35 10.96 37.79
N LYS A 50 3.71 10.49 38.84
CA LYS A 50 3.66 9.06 39.21
C LYS A 50 2.20 8.63 39.23
N THR A 51 1.95 7.45 38.65
CA THR A 51 0.63 6.82 38.67
C THR A 51 0.77 5.33 38.90
N TYR A 52 -0.33 4.68 39.21
CA TYR A 52 -0.41 3.23 39.25
C TYR A 52 -0.64 2.68 37.86
N PHE A 53 0.16 1.70 37.42
CA PHE A 53 0.09 1.13 36.10
C PHE A 53 -0.03 -0.38 36.17
N GLU A 54 -1.07 -0.94 35.53
CA GLU A 54 -1.18 -2.37 35.29
C GLU A 54 -0.80 -2.70 33.84
N SER A 55 0.14 -3.63 33.69
CA SER A 55 0.54 -4.10 32.36
C SER A 55 -0.60 -4.89 31.73
N MET A 56 -0.93 -4.56 30.49
CA MET A 56 -1.91 -5.30 29.68
C MET A 56 -1.23 -5.80 28.42
N GLU A 57 -1.69 -6.96 27.91
CA GLU A 57 -1.23 -7.48 26.64
C GLU A 57 -1.51 -6.51 25.50
N PRO A 58 -0.60 -6.38 24.52
CA PRO A 58 -0.83 -5.55 23.36
C PRO A 58 -2.07 -5.99 22.58
N ALA A 59 -2.87 -5.03 22.11
CA ALA A 59 -3.99 -5.34 21.24
C ALA A 59 -3.49 -5.91 19.91
N VAL A 60 -3.98 -7.06 19.54
CA VAL A 60 -3.72 -7.65 18.21
C VAL A 60 -4.54 -6.90 17.17
N ILE A 61 -3.84 -6.24 16.25
CA ILE A 61 -4.49 -5.52 15.15
C ILE A 61 -4.60 -6.50 13.99
N HIS A 62 -5.79 -7.01 13.78
CA HIS A 62 -6.09 -7.81 12.61
C HIS A 62 -6.29 -6.88 11.40
N PRO A 63 -5.62 -7.14 10.26
CA PRO A 63 -5.96 -6.46 9.03
C PRO A 63 -7.41 -6.81 8.66
N VAL A 64 -8.26 -5.80 8.69
CA VAL A 64 -9.68 -6.01 8.35
C VAL A 64 -9.81 -5.85 6.85
N CYS A 65 -10.09 -6.94 6.15
CA CYS A 65 -10.52 -6.94 4.76
C CYS A 65 -12.04 -7.14 4.71
N GLU A 66 -12.78 -6.10 5.07
CA GLU A 66 -14.26 -6.15 5.20
C GLU A 66 -15.00 -6.17 3.85
N THR A 67 -14.31 -6.06 2.73
CA THR A 67 -14.94 -5.70 1.45
C THR A 67 -14.63 -6.61 0.27
N ILE A 68 -14.16 -7.84 0.50
CA ILE A 68 -14.07 -8.80 -0.59
C ILE A 68 -15.48 -9.25 -0.96
N LYS A 69 -15.98 -8.74 -2.08
CA LYS A 69 -17.25 -9.19 -2.65
C LYS A 69 -16.95 -10.27 -3.69
N GLU A 70 -17.50 -11.45 -3.50
CA GLU A 70 -17.33 -12.58 -4.42
C GLU A 70 -17.68 -12.19 -5.87
N LYS A 71 -18.71 -11.38 -6.06
CA LYS A 71 -19.10 -10.84 -7.37
C LYS A 71 -17.95 -10.05 -8.02
N SER A 72 -17.28 -9.16 -7.27
CA SER A 72 -16.18 -8.35 -7.82
C SER A 72 -14.95 -9.20 -8.16
N VAL A 73 -14.71 -10.28 -7.41
CA VAL A 73 -13.64 -11.24 -7.73
C VAL A 73 -13.95 -11.97 -9.02
N LYS A 74 -15.20 -12.45 -9.21
CA LYS A 74 -15.64 -13.11 -10.44
C LYS A 74 -15.51 -12.18 -11.65
N GLU A 75 -15.97 -10.94 -11.55
CA GLU A 75 -15.82 -9.92 -12.59
C GLU A 75 -14.35 -9.68 -12.95
N ALA A 76 -13.45 -9.61 -11.96
CA ALA A 76 -12.02 -9.48 -12.20
C ALA A 76 -11.42 -10.68 -12.92
N ILE A 77 -11.83 -11.91 -12.56
CA ILE A 77 -11.38 -13.15 -13.24
C ILE A 77 -11.84 -13.13 -14.69
N GLU A 78 -13.10 -12.83 -14.96
CA GLU A 78 -13.64 -12.74 -16.33
C GLU A 78 -12.87 -11.70 -17.18
N MET A 79 -12.50 -10.56 -16.59
CA MET A 79 -11.70 -9.55 -17.29
C MET A 79 -10.28 -10.06 -17.60
N ILE A 80 -9.66 -10.80 -16.68
CA ILE A 80 -8.32 -11.38 -16.86
C ILE A 80 -8.34 -12.46 -17.94
N GLU A 81 -9.33 -13.35 -17.91
CA GLU A 81 -9.48 -14.42 -18.90
C GLU A 81 -9.78 -13.89 -20.30
N ALA A 82 -10.46 -12.76 -20.41
CA ALA A 82 -10.79 -12.12 -21.69
C ALA A 82 -9.63 -11.29 -22.27
N ALA A 83 -8.66 -10.90 -21.46
CA ALA A 83 -7.56 -10.04 -21.85
C ALA A 83 -6.57 -10.79 -22.78
N LYS A 84 -6.09 -10.10 -23.80
CA LYS A 84 -5.08 -10.60 -24.74
C LYS A 84 -3.69 -10.08 -24.42
N GLN A 85 -3.61 -8.93 -23.81
CA GLN A 85 -2.37 -8.24 -23.45
C GLN A 85 -2.48 -7.66 -22.02
N PRO A 86 -2.71 -8.52 -20.98
CA PRO A 86 -2.76 -8.06 -19.61
C PRO A 86 -1.40 -7.54 -19.16
N TYR A 87 -1.41 -6.57 -18.25
CA TYR A 87 -0.20 -6.05 -17.64
C TYR A 87 -0.41 -5.82 -16.13
N VAL A 88 0.58 -6.15 -15.32
CA VAL A 88 0.48 -6.02 -13.86
C VAL A 88 1.32 -4.84 -13.38
N LEU A 89 0.71 -3.96 -12.58
CA LEU A 89 1.37 -2.83 -11.92
C LEU A 89 1.34 -3.03 -10.41
N LEU A 90 2.52 -3.16 -9.81
CA LEU A 90 2.69 -3.37 -8.38
C LEU A 90 3.06 -2.07 -7.65
N GLY A 91 2.33 -1.77 -6.60
CA GLY A 91 2.59 -0.61 -5.75
C GLY A 91 3.06 -0.98 -4.34
N GLY A 92 3.40 0.04 -3.55
CA GLY A 92 3.86 -0.12 -2.17
C GLY A 92 2.83 -0.75 -1.21
N GLY A 93 1.56 -0.81 -1.60
CA GLY A 93 0.54 -1.54 -0.85
C GLY A 93 0.84 -3.03 -0.74
N CYS A 94 1.47 -3.63 -1.74
CA CYS A 94 1.88 -5.04 -1.69
C CYS A 94 2.90 -5.28 -0.58
N THR A 95 3.90 -4.41 -0.44
CA THR A 95 4.89 -4.47 0.64
C THR A 95 4.25 -4.24 2.01
N LEU A 96 3.38 -3.23 2.11
CA LEU A 96 2.71 -2.88 3.38
C LEU A 96 1.78 -3.99 3.88
N SER A 97 1.26 -4.82 2.97
CA SER A 97 0.37 -5.95 3.28
C SER A 97 1.11 -7.28 3.37
N ASP A 98 2.44 -7.29 3.21
CA ASP A 98 3.26 -8.50 3.16
C ASP A 98 2.76 -9.54 2.13
N ALA A 99 2.30 -9.04 0.98
CA ALA A 99 1.65 -9.84 -0.05
C ALA A 99 2.58 -10.22 -1.22
N SER A 100 3.90 -10.11 -1.04
CA SER A 100 4.87 -10.31 -2.13
C SER A 100 4.83 -11.72 -2.70
N GLU A 101 4.66 -12.72 -1.86
CA GLU A 101 4.60 -14.13 -2.28
C GLU A 101 3.33 -14.41 -3.10
N GLN A 102 2.17 -14.00 -2.59
CA GLN A 102 0.88 -14.16 -3.27
C GLN A 102 0.85 -13.44 -4.61
N VAL A 103 1.45 -12.24 -4.68
CA VAL A 103 1.56 -11.49 -5.93
C VAL A 103 2.43 -12.23 -6.95
N ARG A 104 3.55 -12.82 -6.53
CA ARG A 104 4.42 -13.61 -7.41
C ARG A 104 3.72 -14.84 -7.96
N GLU A 105 2.99 -15.56 -7.11
CA GLU A 105 2.15 -16.70 -7.55
C GLU A 105 1.07 -16.26 -8.53
N PHE A 106 0.38 -15.16 -8.24
CA PHE A 106 -0.65 -14.60 -9.11
C PHE A 106 -0.11 -14.27 -10.49
N VAL A 107 1.01 -13.53 -10.56
CA VAL A 107 1.65 -13.13 -11.82
C VAL A 107 2.05 -14.36 -12.64
N LYS A 108 2.66 -15.36 -12.01
CA LYS A 108 3.03 -16.62 -12.69
C LYS A 108 1.82 -17.35 -13.23
N LYS A 109 0.70 -17.32 -12.51
CA LYS A 109 -0.54 -18.00 -12.92
C LYS A 109 -1.20 -17.36 -14.14
N ILE A 110 -1.13 -16.03 -14.26
CA ILE A 110 -1.72 -15.31 -15.40
C ILE A 110 -0.75 -15.08 -16.54
N ASP A 111 0.53 -15.41 -16.36
CA ASP A 111 1.62 -15.28 -17.35
C ASP A 111 1.67 -13.87 -17.98
N ALA A 112 1.62 -12.82 -17.15
CA ALA A 112 1.59 -11.44 -17.59
C ALA A 112 2.88 -10.69 -17.24
N PRO A 113 3.33 -9.73 -18.08
CA PRO A 113 4.43 -8.86 -17.76
C PRO A 113 4.10 -7.96 -16.56
N VAL A 114 5.13 -7.65 -15.77
CA VAL A 114 5.05 -6.93 -14.52
C VAL A 114 5.91 -5.68 -14.53
N CYS A 115 5.35 -4.60 -14.02
CA CYS A 115 6.10 -3.42 -13.65
C CYS A 115 5.75 -2.99 -12.21
N ASP A 116 6.56 -2.11 -11.64
CA ASP A 116 6.33 -1.58 -10.30
C ASP A 116 6.32 -0.04 -10.26
N THR A 117 5.81 0.49 -9.16
CA THR A 117 6.07 1.86 -8.75
C THR A 117 7.33 1.92 -7.91
N LEU A 118 7.89 3.12 -7.67
CA LEU A 118 9.05 3.28 -6.79
C LEU A 118 8.83 2.61 -5.42
N MET A 119 7.65 2.73 -4.84
CA MET A 119 7.31 2.12 -3.55
C MET A 119 6.95 0.62 -3.66
N GLY A 120 6.76 0.10 -4.85
CA GLY A 120 6.52 -1.32 -5.13
C GLY A 120 7.80 -2.12 -5.40
N LYS A 121 8.96 -1.44 -5.48
CA LYS A 121 10.24 -2.14 -5.71
C LYS A 121 10.52 -3.19 -4.64
N GLY A 122 10.96 -4.37 -5.10
CA GLY A 122 11.24 -5.52 -4.25
C GLY A 122 10.06 -6.47 -4.03
N VAL A 123 8.84 -6.09 -4.41
CA VAL A 123 7.67 -6.99 -4.38
C VAL A 123 7.86 -8.16 -5.36
N PHE A 124 8.37 -7.86 -6.54
CA PHE A 124 8.64 -8.85 -7.59
C PHE A 124 10.14 -8.94 -7.89
N PRO A 125 10.69 -10.15 -8.15
CA PRO A 125 12.12 -10.31 -8.43
C PRO A 125 12.53 -9.56 -9.69
N GLY A 126 13.63 -8.79 -9.61
CA GLY A 126 14.14 -8.01 -10.74
C GLY A 126 14.79 -8.85 -11.84
N GLU A 127 15.16 -10.10 -11.53
CA GLU A 127 15.78 -11.05 -12.47
C GLU A 127 14.74 -11.92 -13.18
N ASP A 128 13.48 -11.86 -12.77
CA ASP A 128 12.40 -12.63 -13.42
C ASP A 128 12.12 -12.04 -14.81
N PRO A 129 12.05 -12.88 -15.87
CA PRO A 129 11.85 -12.42 -17.25
C PRO A 129 10.52 -11.67 -17.45
N ALA A 130 9.52 -11.88 -16.60
CA ALA A 130 8.27 -11.12 -16.64
C ALA A 130 8.43 -9.68 -16.12
N TYR A 131 9.50 -9.37 -15.36
CA TYR A 131 9.72 -8.05 -14.79
C TYR A 131 10.31 -7.07 -15.81
N THR A 132 9.60 -5.99 -16.08
CA THR A 132 9.95 -5.00 -17.10
C THR A 132 10.56 -3.71 -16.52
N GLY A 133 10.60 -3.59 -15.20
CA GLY A 133 11.13 -2.43 -14.48
C GLY A 133 10.06 -1.51 -13.93
N MET A 134 10.46 -0.30 -13.56
CA MET A 134 9.58 0.70 -12.98
C MET A 134 8.73 1.40 -14.03
N LEU A 135 7.49 1.74 -13.68
CA LEU A 135 6.56 2.54 -14.50
C LEU A 135 6.65 4.03 -14.15
N GLY A 136 6.35 4.90 -15.12
CA GLY A 136 6.16 6.32 -14.93
C GLY A 136 7.31 7.20 -15.44
N MET A 137 7.39 8.44 -14.94
CA MET A 137 8.33 9.47 -15.42
C MET A 137 9.80 9.02 -15.39
N HIS A 138 10.19 8.28 -14.37
CA HIS A 138 11.53 7.71 -14.21
C HIS A 138 11.56 6.21 -14.47
N GLY A 139 10.55 5.69 -15.14
CA GLY A 139 10.41 4.28 -15.44
C GLY A 139 11.17 3.84 -16.68
N THR A 140 11.22 2.54 -16.90
CA THR A 140 11.81 1.96 -18.11
C THR A 140 10.94 2.23 -19.34
N LYS A 141 11.59 2.29 -20.49
CA LYS A 141 10.87 2.38 -21.77
C LYS A 141 9.94 1.19 -21.97
N THR A 142 10.39 -0.01 -21.60
CA THR A 142 9.62 -1.26 -21.72
C THR A 142 8.33 -1.20 -20.92
N SER A 143 8.39 -0.81 -19.65
CA SER A 143 7.18 -0.69 -18.80
C SER A 143 6.22 0.37 -19.32
N ASN A 144 6.71 1.55 -19.71
CA ASN A 144 5.85 2.63 -20.19
C ASN A 144 5.16 2.26 -21.52
N ILE A 145 5.86 1.64 -22.45
CA ILE A 145 5.27 1.18 -23.71
C ILE A 145 4.31 0.00 -23.48
N GLY A 146 4.73 -0.98 -22.68
CA GLY A 146 3.93 -2.16 -22.40
C GLY A 146 2.58 -1.79 -21.78
N VAL A 147 2.57 -0.94 -20.75
CA VAL A 147 1.32 -0.45 -20.14
C VAL A 147 0.47 0.34 -21.13
N SER A 148 1.08 1.16 -22.00
CA SER A 148 0.34 1.92 -23.00
C SER A 148 -0.32 1.03 -24.08
N GLN A 149 0.21 -0.16 -24.31
CA GLN A 149 -0.29 -1.11 -25.30
C GLN A 149 -1.20 -2.19 -24.71
N SER A 150 -1.23 -2.32 -23.38
CA SER A 150 -2.07 -3.31 -22.71
C SER A 150 -3.56 -3.06 -22.94
N ASP A 151 -4.33 -4.14 -22.98
CA ASP A 151 -5.81 -4.11 -23.01
C ASP A 151 -6.44 -4.28 -21.63
N LEU A 152 -5.66 -4.72 -20.65
CA LEU A 152 -6.03 -4.79 -19.25
C LEU A 152 -4.84 -4.40 -18.36
N LEU A 153 -5.04 -3.43 -17.45
CA LEU A 153 -4.06 -3.06 -16.44
C LEU A 153 -4.52 -3.52 -15.06
N ILE A 154 -3.81 -4.51 -14.50
CA ILE A 154 -4.09 -5.05 -13.17
C ILE A 154 -3.23 -4.33 -12.15
N ALA A 155 -3.80 -3.39 -11.43
CA ALA A 155 -3.11 -2.53 -10.48
C ALA A 155 -3.30 -3.00 -9.04
N ILE A 156 -2.22 -3.47 -8.40
CA ILE A 156 -2.24 -4.03 -7.05
C ILE A 156 -1.45 -3.13 -6.09
N GLY A 157 -2.09 -2.64 -5.04
CA GLY A 157 -1.44 -1.84 -4.01
C GLY A 157 -0.89 -0.49 -4.47
N THR A 158 -1.34 0.04 -5.60
CA THR A 158 -0.90 1.33 -6.15
C THR A 158 -1.91 2.44 -5.87
N ARG A 159 -1.45 3.70 -5.90
CA ARG A 159 -2.30 4.89 -5.70
C ARG A 159 -2.44 5.73 -6.95
N PHE A 160 -1.82 5.37 -8.04
CA PHE A 160 -1.77 6.16 -9.26
C PHE A 160 -1.36 7.62 -9.00
N SER A 161 -0.13 7.83 -8.50
CA SER A 161 0.42 9.18 -8.36
C SER A 161 0.70 9.81 -9.73
N ASP A 162 0.72 11.14 -9.79
CA ASP A 162 1.04 11.92 -10.98
C ASP A 162 2.33 11.47 -11.68
N ARG A 163 3.33 11.06 -10.91
CA ARG A 163 4.62 10.56 -11.43
C ARG A 163 4.54 9.17 -12.05
N VAL A 164 3.49 8.41 -11.77
CA VAL A 164 3.24 7.08 -12.35
C VAL A 164 2.44 7.20 -13.63
N TYR A 165 1.32 7.92 -13.62
CA TYR A 165 0.44 8.02 -14.78
C TYR A 165 0.73 9.23 -15.69
N GLY A 166 1.42 10.27 -15.19
CA GLY A 166 1.72 11.49 -15.94
C GLY A 166 0.47 12.23 -16.37
N ASN A 167 -0.05 11.91 -17.55
CA ASN A 167 -1.31 12.47 -18.05
C ASN A 167 -2.43 11.42 -18.04
N ALA A 168 -3.43 11.63 -17.19
CA ALA A 168 -4.55 10.70 -17.01
C ALA A 168 -5.36 10.44 -18.30
N LYS A 169 -5.37 11.38 -19.25
CA LYS A 169 -6.11 11.21 -20.52
C LYS A 169 -5.43 10.25 -21.50
N THR A 170 -4.13 10.06 -21.37
CA THR A 170 -3.33 9.25 -22.29
C THR A 170 -2.75 7.99 -21.64
N PHE A 171 -2.79 7.92 -20.31
CA PHE A 171 -2.27 6.79 -19.56
C PHE A 171 -3.13 5.54 -19.79
N ALA A 172 -2.50 4.46 -20.23
CA ALA A 172 -3.16 3.16 -20.46
C ALA A 172 -4.51 3.27 -21.17
N SER A 173 -4.62 4.15 -22.17
CA SER A 173 -5.89 4.54 -22.80
C SER A 173 -6.60 3.40 -23.53
N ARG A 174 -5.94 2.27 -23.74
CA ARG A 174 -6.49 1.05 -24.35
C ARG A 174 -6.92 0.02 -23.31
N ALA A 175 -6.41 0.14 -22.08
CA ALA A 175 -6.67 -0.82 -21.00
C ALA A 175 -8.01 -0.52 -20.30
N LYS A 176 -8.64 -1.61 -19.85
CA LYS A 176 -9.72 -1.56 -18.86
C LYS A 176 -9.15 -1.56 -17.46
#